data_634b871385d286df5d9341a28c21ece1
#
_entry.id   634b871385d286df5d9341a28c21ece1
#
_cell.length_a   1.000
_cell.length_b   1.000
_cell.length_c   1.000
_cell.angle_alpha   90.00
_cell.angle_beta   90.00
_cell.angle_gamma   90.00
#
_symmetry.space_group_name_H-M   'P 1'
#
loop_
_entity.id
_entity.type
_entity.pdbx_description
1 polymer ?
#
loop_
_entity_poly.entity_id
_entity_poly.type
_entity_poly.pdbx_seq_one_letter_code
_entity_poly.pdbx_strand_id
1 'polypeptide(L)'
;MRDHYEGTPMDMTTDIGAGGSHCPYRWRPMHFEVDGVEYCNERATATQQTGFWFVAQAREKKEGILWFGTDDAATSPLTPIYANSTEIPWCFDEANGSMLKYSDESMFWITNRIAQFAYLRYDVIGKHVRSEIDKWENAMLEQVKKIDVAMGNVGYNPKKAAKIATKFSVDAAELLFNHW
;
A
#
# COMPACT_ATOMS: atom_id res chain seq x y z
N MET A 1 2.34 -2.25 9.85
CA MET A 1 1.33 -1.26 9.43
C MET A 1 0.01 -1.90 9.00
N ARG A 2 -0.01 -3.17 8.66
CA ARG A 2 -1.21 -3.94 8.22
C ARG A 2 -1.81 -4.83 9.29
N ASP A 3 -1.25 -4.83 10.48
CA ASP A 3 -1.64 -5.71 11.57
C ASP A 3 -2.94 -5.19 12.23
N HIS A 4 -3.87 -6.09 12.40
CA HIS A 4 -5.14 -5.87 13.11
C HIS A 4 -5.28 -6.84 14.29
N TYR A 5 -4.14 -7.38 14.75
CA TYR A 5 -4.04 -8.32 15.86
C TYR A 5 -4.77 -9.66 15.60
N GLU A 6 -4.89 -10.06 14.31
CA GLU A 6 -5.58 -11.28 13.91
C GLU A 6 -5.01 -12.51 14.63
N GLY A 7 -5.90 -13.37 15.09
CA GLY A 7 -5.55 -14.57 15.82
C GLY A 7 -5.11 -14.35 17.26
N THR A 8 -5.25 -13.14 17.80
CA THR A 8 -4.98 -12.80 19.19
C THR A 8 -6.28 -12.47 19.95
N PRO A 9 -6.27 -12.38 21.29
CA PRO A 9 -7.44 -11.89 22.03
C PRO A 9 -7.85 -10.45 21.70
N MET A 10 -7.01 -9.69 20.97
CA MET A 10 -7.26 -8.32 20.55
C MET A 10 -7.62 -8.21 19.07
N ASP A 11 -8.02 -9.31 18.43
CA ASP A 11 -8.34 -9.39 17.01
C ASP A 11 -9.49 -8.43 16.64
N MET A 12 -9.14 -7.36 15.93
CA MET A 12 -10.06 -6.31 15.52
C MET A 12 -11.03 -6.73 14.41
N THR A 13 -10.86 -7.91 13.82
CA THR A 13 -11.73 -8.46 12.79
C THR A 13 -12.87 -9.30 13.36
N THR A 14 -12.77 -9.68 14.63
CA THR A 14 -13.72 -10.61 15.29
C THR A 14 -14.40 -10.02 16.52
N ASP A 15 -13.96 -8.87 16.99
CA ASP A 15 -14.56 -8.18 18.12
C ASP A 15 -15.93 -7.56 17.76
N ILE A 16 -16.61 -7.04 18.77
CA ILE A 16 -17.93 -6.42 18.60
C ILE A 16 -17.88 -5.19 17.67
N GLY A 17 -16.75 -4.49 17.62
CA GLY A 17 -16.55 -3.30 16.80
C GLY A 17 -16.41 -3.62 15.29
N ALA A 18 -16.05 -4.85 14.95
CA ALA A 18 -15.96 -5.31 13.56
C ALA A 18 -17.32 -5.49 12.89
N GLY A 19 -18.36 -5.75 13.70
CA GLY A 19 -19.73 -5.95 13.19
C GLY A 19 -19.85 -7.14 12.26
N GLY A 20 -20.94 -7.18 11.51
CA GLY A 20 -21.23 -8.28 10.57
C GLY A 20 -20.38 -8.30 9.30
N SER A 21 -19.64 -7.25 9.02
CA SER A 21 -18.68 -7.17 7.91
C SER A 21 -17.29 -7.68 8.28
N HIS A 22 -17.04 -7.95 9.55
CA HIS A 22 -15.72 -8.30 10.09
C HIS A 22 -14.62 -7.29 9.74
N CYS A 23 -14.99 -6.00 9.58
CA CYS A 23 -14.08 -4.94 9.18
C CYS A 23 -13.30 -4.43 10.40
N PRO A 24 -11.95 -4.43 10.35
CA PRO A 24 -11.13 -4.00 11.47
C PRO A 24 -11.08 -2.49 11.65
N TYR A 25 -11.63 -1.75 10.71
CA TYR A 25 -11.57 -0.30 10.74
C TYR A 25 -12.66 0.33 11.58
N ARG A 26 -12.28 1.35 12.33
CA ARG A 26 -13.17 2.20 13.09
C ARG A 26 -13.16 3.59 12.42
N TRP A 27 -14.31 4.05 11.97
CA TRP A 27 -14.42 5.32 11.23
C TRP A 27 -13.80 6.49 11.98
N ARG A 28 -14.12 6.60 13.26
CA ARG A 28 -13.58 7.63 14.14
C ARG A 28 -13.44 7.06 15.54
N PRO A 29 -12.49 7.55 16.33
CA PRO A 29 -12.49 7.25 17.74
C PRO A 29 -13.84 7.66 18.33
N MET A 30 -14.55 6.70 18.92
CA MET A 30 -15.70 7.02 19.75
C MET A 30 -15.19 7.30 21.16
N HIS A 31 -15.53 8.46 21.68
CA HIS A 31 -15.28 8.81 23.06
C HIS A 31 -16.55 8.56 23.85
N PHE A 32 -16.43 7.94 24.99
CA PHE A 32 -17.54 7.66 25.91
C PHE A 32 -17.05 7.67 27.34
N GLU A 33 -17.95 7.91 28.27
CA GLU A 33 -17.65 8.00 29.70
C GLU A 33 -18.38 6.87 30.43
N VAL A 34 -17.66 6.23 31.36
CA VAL A 34 -18.21 5.25 32.30
C VAL A 34 -17.70 5.62 33.69
N ASP A 35 -18.60 5.87 34.62
CA ASP A 35 -18.30 6.21 36.02
C ASP A 35 -17.30 7.37 36.20
N GLY A 36 -17.41 8.39 35.35
CA GLY A 36 -16.55 9.57 35.37
C GLY A 36 -15.16 9.36 34.75
N VAL A 37 -14.94 8.23 34.07
CA VAL A 37 -13.71 7.95 33.37
C VAL A 37 -13.97 7.96 31.84
N GLU A 38 -13.20 8.78 31.12
CA GLU A 38 -13.25 8.83 29.66
C GLU A 38 -12.54 7.62 29.06
N TYR A 39 -13.18 7.04 28.07
CA TYR A 39 -12.67 5.94 27.25
C TYR A 39 -12.72 6.31 25.78
N CYS A 40 -11.89 5.64 25.00
CA CYS A 40 -11.87 5.72 23.54
C CYS A 40 -11.76 4.29 23.00
N ASN A 41 -12.46 4.00 21.91
CA ASN A 41 -12.30 2.70 21.25
C ASN A 41 -10.89 2.57 20.62
N GLU A 42 -10.46 1.34 20.45
CA GLU A 42 -9.20 0.98 19.80
C GLU A 42 -9.18 1.41 18.32
N ARG A 43 -7.98 1.59 17.78
CA ARG A 43 -7.76 1.86 16.36
C ARG A 43 -6.54 1.08 15.85
N ALA A 44 -6.67 0.50 14.67
CA ALA A 44 -5.54 -0.07 13.95
C ALA A 44 -4.59 1.02 13.44
N THR A 45 -3.35 0.63 13.16
CA THR A 45 -2.39 1.52 12.47
C THR A 45 -2.81 1.81 11.03
N ALA A 46 -3.30 0.79 10.31
CA ALA A 46 -3.96 0.99 9.04
C ALA A 46 -5.37 1.54 9.25
N THR A 47 -5.71 2.60 8.55
CA THR A 47 -7.03 3.23 8.63
C THR A 47 -7.53 3.61 7.24
N GLN A 48 -8.84 3.65 7.08
CA GLN A 48 -9.50 4.08 5.84
C GLN A 48 -9.29 5.56 5.50
N GLN A 49 -8.74 6.37 6.40
CA GLN A 49 -8.40 7.77 6.13
C GLN A 49 -6.98 7.94 5.54
N THR A 50 -6.23 6.85 5.38
CA THR A 50 -4.89 6.90 4.81
C THR A 50 -4.97 7.31 3.34
N GLY A 51 -4.26 8.35 2.95
CA GLY A 51 -4.17 8.77 1.54
C GLY A 51 -3.04 8.06 0.80
N PHE A 52 -1.93 7.81 1.50
CA PHE A 52 -0.78 7.05 1.01
C PHE A 52 0.05 6.51 2.17
N TRP A 53 0.88 5.54 1.88
CA TRP A 53 1.82 4.98 2.83
C TRP A 53 3.07 4.47 2.11
N PHE A 54 4.16 4.28 2.84
CA PHE A 54 5.38 3.81 2.22
C PHE A 54 6.32 3.11 3.20
N VAL A 55 7.25 2.35 2.64
CA VAL A 55 8.42 1.83 3.32
C VAL A 55 9.66 2.34 2.60
N ALA A 56 10.46 3.16 3.27
CA ALA A 56 11.74 3.61 2.74
C ALA A 56 12.83 2.59 3.09
N GLN A 57 13.42 1.98 2.08
CA GLN A 57 14.46 0.97 2.22
C GLN A 57 15.82 1.55 1.86
N ALA A 58 16.63 1.92 2.88
CA ALA A 58 18.04 2.23 2.71
C ALA A 58 18.83 0.92 2.57
N ARG A 59 19.76 0.87 1.60
CA ARG A 59 20.52 -0.34 1.29
C ARG A 59 22.00 -0.04 1.12
N GLU A 60 22.86 -0.82 1.77
CA GLU A 60 24.31 -0.64 1.66
C GLU A 60 24.79 -0.92 0.22
N LYS A 61 25.54 0.02 -0.35
CA LYS A 61 26.15 -0.07 -1.71
C LYS A 61 25.15 -0.32 -2.86
N LYS A 62 23.88 -0.03 -2.63
CA LYS A 62 22.81 -0.12 -3.64
C LYS A 62 21.90 1.09 -3.57
N GLU A 63 21.21 1.37 -4.66
CA GLU A 63 20.19 2.42 -4.68
C GLU A 63 19.09 2.13 -3.68
N GLY A 64 18.63 3.16 -2.96
CA GLY A 64 17.47 3.07 -2.08
C GLY A 64 16.20 2.76 -2.86
N ILE A 65 15.22 2.21 -2.20
CA ILE A 65 13.88 1.98 -2.77
C ILE A 65 12.83 2.59 -1.87
N LEU A 66 11.93 3.34 -2.45
CA LEU A 66 10.66 3.72 -1.87
C LEU A 66 9.62 2.69 -2.32
N TRP A 67 9.17 1.86 -1.40
CA TRP A 67 7.99 1.01 -1.59
C TRP A 67 6.77 1.88 -1.30
N PHE A 68 6.06 2.26 -2.34
CA PHE A 68 4.98 3.25 -2.26
C PHE A 68 3.62 2.62 -2.53
N GLY A 69 2.65 2.94 -1.70
CA GLY A 69 1.25 2.54 -1.83
C GLY A 69 0.30 3.71 -1.64
N THR A 70 -0.81 3.67 -2.32
CA THR A 70 -1.90 4.65 -2.20
C THR A 70 -3.04 4.05 -1.41
N ASP A 71 -3.80 4.91 -0.72
CA ASP A 71 -4.92 4.53 0.13
C ASP A 71 -4.49 3.70 1.36
N ASP A 72 -5.36 2.90 1.89
CA ASP A 72 -5.20 2.10 3.09
C ASP A 72 -4.16 0.97 2.95
N ALA A 73 -3.26 0.88 3.91
CA ALA A 73 -2.15 -0.07 3.89
C ALA A 73 -2.57 -1.55 3.85
N ALA A 74 -3.72 -1.92 4.40
CA ALA A 74 -4.15 -3.32 4.46
C ALA A 74 -4.80 -3.79 3.17
N THR A 75 -5.28 -2.88 2.34
CA THR A 75 -5.99 -3.17 1.08
C THR A 75 -5.27 -2.69 -0.16
N SER A 76 -4.08 -2.10 -0.02
CA SER A 76 -3.28 -1.63 -1.16
C SER A 76 -1.90 -2.28 -1.19
N PRO A 77 -1.39 -2.63 -2.39
CA PRO A 77 -0.04 -3.14 -2.58
C PRO A 77 1.00 -2.04 -2.62
N LEU A 78 2.25 -2.40 -2.35
CA LEU A 78 3.41 -1.53 -2.51
C LEU A 78 4.04 -1.67 -3.90
N THR A 79 4.35 -0.53 -4.52
CA THR A 79 5.11 -0.45 -5.76
C THR A 79 6.55 -0.03 -5.47
N PRO A 80 7.58 -0.74 -5.97
CA PRO A 80 8.96 -0.36 -5.78
C PRO A 80 9.37 0.79 -6.70
N ILE A 81 9.78 1.91 -6.12
CA ILE A 81 10.30 3.08 -6.83
C ILE A 81 11.75 3.29 -6.39
N TYR A 82 12.68 3.17 -7.32
CA TYR A 82 14.09 3.39 -7.03
C TYR A 82 14.39 4.88 -6.80
N ALA A 83 15.24 5.18 -5.82
CA ALA A 83 15.58 6.55 -5.43
C ALA A 83 16.29 7.36 -6.54
N ASN A 84 16.92 6.67 -7.51
CA ASN A 84 17.54 7.28 -8.68
C ASN A 84 16.64 7.30 -9.93
N SER A 85 15.34 7.00 -9.80
CA SER A 85 14.36 7.22 -10.87
C SER A 85 14.27 8.70 -11.23
N THR A 86 14.17 8.97 -12.53
CA THR A 86 14.08 10.33 -13.08
C THR A 86 12.67 10.70 -13.56
N GLU A 87 11.75 9.77 -13.48
CA GLU A 87 10.35 9.93 -13.87
C GLU A 87 9.44 9.39 -12.77
N ILE A 88 8.27 10.00 -12.63
CA ILE A 88 7.19 9.54 -11.76
C ILE A 88 6.26 8.68 -12.63
N PRO A 89 5.82 7.48 -12.15
CA PRO A 89 4.79 6.73 -12.85
C PRO A 89 3.52 7.56 -13.02
N TRP A 90 2.99 7.61 -14.22
CA TRP A 90 1.86 8.47 -14.56
C TRP A 90 0.62 8.26 -13.67
N CYS A 91 0.37 7.03 -13.21
CA CYS A 91 -0.75 6.72 -12.34
C CYS A 91 -0.61 7.26 -10.90
N PHE A 92 0.57 7.73 -10.53
CA PHE A 92 0.85 8.42 -9.26
C PHE A 92 1.00 9.94 -9.45
N ASP A 93 0.91 10.45 -10.68
CA ASP A 93 1.01 11.88 -10.95
C ASP A 93 -0.29 12.58 -10.49
N GLU A 94 -0.14 13.69 -9.77
CA GLU A 94 -1.26 14.50 -9.31
C GLU A 94 -2.11 15.06 -10.45
N ALA A 95 -1.54 15.23 -11.65
CA ALA A 95 -2.26 15.69 -12.83
C ALA A 95 -3.33 14.69 -13.28
N ASN A 96 -3.18 13.40 -12.98
CA ASN A 96 -4.09 12.33 -13.38
C ASN A 96 -5.15 11.99 -12.34
N GLY A 97 -5.14 12.66 -11.20
CA GLY A 97 -6.15 12.43 -10.17
C GLY A 97 -6.03 13.36 -8.98
N SER A 98 -7.10 13.45 -8.24
CA SER A 98 -7.20 14.25 -7.02
C SER A 98 -8.03 13.49 -6.01
N MET A 99 -7.73 13.65 -4.73
CA MET A 99 -8.55 13.08 -3.65
C MET A 99 -9.97 13.66 -3.58
N LEU A 100 -10.22 14.77 -4.26
CA LEU A 100 -11.52 15.44 -4.30
C LEU A 100 -12.30 15.14 -5.57
N LYS A 101 -11.67 14.55 -6.57
CA LYS A 101 -12.30 14.24 -7.87
C LYS A 101 -11.88 12.85 -8.33
N TYR A 102 -12.85 11.99 -8.51
CA TYR A 102 -12.65 10.65 -9.06
C TYR A 102 -11.99 10.68 -10.45
N SER A 103 -11.08 9.76 -10.67
CA SER A 103 -10.40 9.55 -11.96
C SER A 103 -10.08 8.07 -12.15
N ASP A 104 -10.40 7.54 -13.32
CA ASP A 104 -10.00 6.18 -13.73
C ASP A 104 -8.51 6.08 -14.09
N GLU A 105 -7.77 7.19 -14.09
CA GLU A 105 -6.34 7.26 -14.40
C GLU A 105 -5.46 7.37 -13.15
N SER A 106 -6.06 7.33 -11.96
CA SER A 106 -5.34 7.47 -10.68
C SER A 106 -5.26 6.16 -9.92
N MET A 107 -4.05 5.74 -9.56
CA MET A 107 -3.84 4.58 -8.71
C MET A 107 -4.59 4.69 -7.37
N PHE A 108 -4.67 5.90 -6.79
CA PHE A 108 -5.43 6.12 -5.57
C PHE A 108 -6.89 5.68 -5.71
N TRP A 109 -7.55 6.07 -6.80
CA TRP A 109 -8.97 5.73 -6.97
C TRP A 109 -9.22 4.26 -7.28
N ILE A 110 -8.27 3.58 -7.95
CA ILE A 110 -8.37 2.14 -8.17
C ILE A 110 -8.22 1.40 -6.85
N THR A 111 -7.20 1.69 -6.06
CA THR A 111 -7.02 1.08 -4.74
C THR A 111 -8.16 1.39 -3.80
N ASN A 112 -8.65 2.63 -3.79
CA ASN A 112 -9.79 3.04 -2.97
C ASN A 112 -11.08 2.26 -3.30
N ARG A 113 -11.37 2.02 -4.58
CA ARG A 113 -12.52 1.20 -4.98
C ARG A 113 -12.43 -0.22 -4.42
N ILE A 114 -11.27 -0.85 -4.51
CA ILE A 114 -11.05 -2.19 -3.96
C ILE A 114 -11.18 -2.19 -2.45
N ALA A 115 -10.61 -1.18 -1.78
CA ALA A 115 -10.73 -1.00 -0.34
C ALA A 115 -12.21 -0.91 0.09
N GLN A 116 -13.01 -0.10 -0.60
CA GLN A 116 -14.44 0.06 -0.31
C GLN A 116 -15.21 -1.25 -0.46
N PHE A 117 -14.90 -2.08 -1.45
CA PHE A 117 -15.49 -3.41 -1.56
C PHE A 117 -15.03 -4.34 -0.43
N ALA A 118 -13.74 -4.29 -0.04
CA ALA A 118 -13.21 -5.10 1.04
C ALA A 118 -13.91 -4.78 2.38
N TYR A 119 -14.22 -3.51 2.65
CA TYR A 119 -14.89 -3.08 3.88
C TYR A 119 -16.31 -3.65 4.04
N LEU A 120 -16.98 -3.99 2.96
CA LEU A 120 -18.32 -4.56 3.01
C LEU A 120 -18.35 -6.00 3.56
N ARG A 121 -17.32 -6.77 3.29
CA ARG A 121 -17.16 -8.17 3.73
C ARG A 121 -15.68 -8.50 3.86
N TYR A 122 -15.07 -7.95 4.89
CA TYR A 122 -13.62 -8.06 5.10
C TYR A 122 -13.17 -9.51 5.34
N ASP A 123 -14.00 -10.32 5.98
CA ASP A 123 -13.77 -11.75 6.20
C ASP A 123 -13.61 -12.56 4.90
N VAL A 124 -14.19 -12.11 3.81
CA VAL A 124 -14.14 -12.75 2.49
C VAL A 124 -13.27 -11.96 1.52
N ILE A 125 -13.66 -10.72 1.22
CA ILE A 125 -13.00 -9.90 0.20
C ILE A 125 -11.63 -9.43 0.68
N GLY A 126 -11.50 -9.03 1.93
CA GLY A 126 -10.21 -8.60 2.50
C GLY A 126 -9.15 -9.70 2.44
N LYS A 127 -9.51 -10.95 2.72
CA LYS A 127 -8.62 -12.10 2.58
C LYS A 127 -8.17 -12.34 1.14
N HIS A 128 -9.08 -12.16 0.18
CA HIS A 128 -8.73 -12.28 -1.24
C HIS A 128 -7.78 -11.16 -1.67
N VAL A 129 -8.09 -9.91 -1.33
CA VAL A 129 -7.24 -8.76 -1.58
C VAL A 129 -5.85 -8.97 -0.96
N ARG A 130 -5.78 -9.44 0.28
CA ARG A 130 -4.51 -9.74 0.95
C ARG A 130 -3.69 -10.78 0.20
N SER A 131 -4.32 -11.84 -0.30
CA SER A 131 -3.65 -12.87 -1.11
C SER A 131 -3.04 -12.29 -2.39
N GLU A 132 -3.75 -11.39 -3.07
CA GLU A 132 -3.23 -10.73 -4.28
C GLU A 132 -2.09 -9.76 -3.96
N ILE A 133 -2.18 -9.00 -2.85
CA ILE A 133 -1.09 -8.16 -2.36
C ILE A 133 0.17 -9.00 -2.12
N ASP A 134 0.05 -10.13 -1.41
CA ASP A 134 1.19 -10.99 -1.09
C ASP A 134 1.85 -11.56 -2.36
N LYS A 135 1.07 -11.98 -3.34
CA LYS A 135 1.58 -12.44 -4.65
C LYS A 135 2.34 -11.32 -5.37
N TRP A 136 1.75 -10.14 -5.43
CA TRP A 136 2.35 -8.98 -6.07
C TRP A 136 3.67 -8.58 -5.41
N GLU A 137 3.67 -8.38 -4.10
CA GLU A 137 4.84 -7.91 -3.37
C GLU A 137 5.98 -8.93 -3.41
N ASN A 138 5.68 -10.22 -3.28
CA ASN A 138 6.68 -11.27 -3.45
C ASN A 138 7.28 -11.27 -4.87
N ALA A 139 6.46 -11.10 -5.89
CA ALA A 139 6.94 -11.00 -7.27
C ALA A 139 7.85 -9.76 -7.45
N MET A 140 7.48 -8.62 -6.89
CA MET A 140 8.28 -7.39 -6.97
C MET A 140 9.61 -7.52 -6.21
N LEU A 141 9.64 -8.18 -5.06
CA LEU A 141 10.89 -8.48 -4.35
C LEU A 141 11.87 -9.28 -5.22
N GLU A 142 11.39 -10.27 -5.97
CA GLU A 142 12.23 -11.02 -6.89
C GLU A 142 12.67 -10.20 -8.12
N GLN A 143 11.80 -9.32 -8.63
CA GLN A 143 12.19 -8.43 -9.73
C GLN A 143 13.24 -7.42 -9.29
N VAL A 144 13.12 -6.83 -8.11
CA VAL A 144 14.13 -5.93 -7.52
C VAL A 144 15.52 -6.58 -7.51
N LYS A 145 15.63 -7.85 -7.12
CA LYS A 145 16.91 -8.58 -7.15
C LYS A 145 17.53 -8.61 -8.56
N LYS A 146 16.71 -8.86 -9.58
CA LYS A 146 17.15 -8.90 -11.00
C LYS A 146 17.58 -7.51 -11.49
N ILE A 147 16.83 -6.47 -11.12
CA ILE A 147 17.15 -5.09 -11.49
C ILE A 147 18.44 -4.62 -10.82
N ASP A 148 18.65 -4.97 -9.54
CA ASP A 148 19.90 -4.69 -8.85
C ASP A 148 21.13 -5.30 -9.59
N VAL A 149 20.99 -6.53 -10.07
CA VAL A 149 22.04 -7.18 -10.89
C VAL A 149 22.23 -6.43 -12.21
N ALA A 150 21.15 -6.07 -12.89
CA ALA A 150 21.22 -5.33 -14.15
C ALA A 150 21.87 -3.97 -14.00
N MET A 151 21.59 -3.24 -12.91
CA MET A 151 22.26 -1.97 -12.57
C MET A 151 23.73 -2.18 -12.22
N GLY A 152 24.08 -3.25 -11.51
CA GLY A 152 25.46 -3.59 -11.21
C GLY A 152 26.30 -3.88 -12.47
N ASN A 153 25.70 -4.53 -13.46
CA ASN A 153 26.35 -4.90 -14.73
C ASN A 153 26.70 -3.70 -15.64
N VAL A 154 26.08 -2.54 -15.46
CA VAL A 154 26.43 -1.32 -16.21
C VAL A 154 27.60 -0.56 -15.60
N GLY A 155 28.18 -1.08 -14.51
CA GLY A 155 29.34 -0.52 -13.82
C GLY A 155 29.03 0.85 -13.18
N TYR A 156 30.08 1.67 -13.04
CA TYR A 156 29.96 3.03 -12.47
C TYR A 156 29.33 4.05 -13.44
N ASN A 157 28.26 3.67 -14.16
CA ASN A 157 27.57 4.60 -15.03
C ASN A 157 26.19 4.99 -14.43
N PRO A 158 26.12 6.08 -13.64
CA PRO A 158 24.92 6.46 -12.93
C PRO A 158 23.74 6.77 -13.89
N LYS A 159 24.01 7.31 -15.08
CA LYS A 159 22.95 7.62 -16.06
C LYS A 159 22.32 6.33 -16.62
N LYS A 160 23.12 5.30 -16.88
CA LYS A 160 22.58 4.01 -17.33
C LYS A 160 21.82 3.30 -16.23
N ALA A 161 22.37 3.32 -15.00
CA ALA A 161 21.68 2.75 -13.84
C ALA A 161 20.32 3.45 -13.58
N ALA A 162 20.28 4.78 -13.60
CA ALA A 162 19.06 5.55 -13.45
C ALA A 162 18.02 5.21 -14.55
N LYS A 163 18.45 5.02 -15.80
CA LYS A 163 17.54 4.62 -16.87
C LYS A 163 16.90 3.25 -16.63
N ILE A 164 17.67 2.27 -16.13
CA ILE A 164 17.15 0.93 -15.78
C ILE A 164 16.18 1.05 -14.61
N ALA A 165 16.55 1.77 -13.57
CA ALA A 165 15.73 1.98 -12.38
C ALA A 165 14.41 2.68 -12.70
N THR A 166 14.46 3.77 -13.50
CA THR A 166 13.28 4.52 -13.94
C THR A 166 12.34 3.62 -14.72
N LYS A 167 12.87 2.93 -15.76
CA LYS A 167 12.04 2.05 -16.57
C LYS A 167 11.34 0.99 -15.71
N PHE A 168 12.06 0.36 -14.80
CA PHE A 168 11.46 -0.65 -13.92
C PHE A 168 10.39 -0.05 -13.00
N SER A 169 10.66 1.10 -12.38
CA SER A 169 9.71 1.76 -11.46
C SER A 169 8.41 2.15 -12.17
N VAL A 170 8.53 2.68 -13.40
CA VAL A 170 7.37 3.05 -14.23
C VAL A 170 6.62 1.80 -14.68
N ASP A 171 7.32 0.82 -15.26
CA ASP A 171 6.70 -0.44 -15.74
C ASP A 171 5.99 -1.19 -14.61
N ALA A 172 6.57 -1.23 -13.40
CA ALA A 172 5.97 -1.89 -12.25
C ALA A 172 4.67 -1.20 -11.82
N ALA A 173 4.65 0.12 -11.76
CA ALA A 173 3.44 0.88 -11.43
C ALA A 173 2.34 0.71 -12.48
N GLU A 174 2.70 0.75 -13.75
CA GLU A 174 1.76 0.53 -14.86
C GLU A 174 1.20 -0.90 -14.86
N LEU A 175 2.07 -1.88 -14.61
CA LEU A 175 1.64 -3.28 -14.51
C LEU A 175 0.67 -3.47 -13.34
N LEU A 176 0.95 -2.86 -12.19
CA LEU A 176 0.04 -2.90 -11.05
C LEU A 176 -1.29 -2.24 -11.39
N PHE A 177 -1.27 -1.07 -12.00
CA PHE A 177 -2.46 -0.32 -12.39
C PHE A 177 -3.39 -1.12 -13.29
N ASN A 178 -2.83 -1.86 -14.24
CA ASN A 178 -3.59 -2.70 -15.17
C ASN A 178 -4.07 -4.02 -14.57
N HIS A 179 -3.46 -4.46 -13.46
CA HIS A 179 -3.82 -5.71 -12.78
C HIS A 179 -4.83 -5.49 -11.66
N TRP A 180 -4.70 -4.37 -10.95
CA TRP A 180 -5.48 -4.04 -9.76
C TRP A 180 -6.83 -3.43 -10.10
#